data_6853518ae475235f53d4447dd9c32476
#
_entry.id   6853518ae475235f53d4447dd9c32476
#
_cell.length_a   1.000
_cell.length_b   1.000
_cell.length_c   1.000
_cell.angle_alpha   90.00
_cell.angle_beta   90.00
_cell.angle_gamma   90.00
#
_symmetry.space_group_name_H-M   'P 1'
#
loop_
_entity.id
_entity.type
_entity.pdbx_description
1 polymer ?
#
loop_
_entity_poly.entity_id
_entity_poly.type
_entity_poly.pdbx_seq_one_letter_code
_entity_poly.pdbx_strand_id
1 'polypeptide(L)'
;KNIINKEKASHILVTHSHLDHSPLAIRMSRDFSIPIFAHGKLEMARSSIMKKLLNSNLDIGGFEGLDANFRPDYYLNDHQVINGFNWSIEVVHTPGHLADHLCFSVIEKNILFSGDIVMGWTSTLISPPDGDVGQYFNSLDKLLNRSDNVYLPGHGLQVEDAKKYVAKLKKHRIERENQILSILKIKPHNSYQIADKIYKNQPQPIIYAGSRNVFAHLINLLERNVICCHGLISPDNHFEFINK
;
A
#
# COMPACT_ATOMS: atom_id res chain seq x y z
N LYS A 1 19.27 -13.03 -17.58
CA LYS A 1 19.10 -14.25 -18.42
C LYS A 1 19.93 -15.44 -17.91
N ASN A 2 21.19 -15.27 -17.52
CA ASN A 2 22.05 -16.38 -17.13
C ASN A 2 21.65 -17.09 -15.81
N ILE A 3 20.98 -16.41 -14.88
CA ILE A 3 20.52 -17.01 -13.62
C ILE A 3 19.32 -17.92 -13.90
N ILE A 4 18.33 -17.44 -14.64
CA ILE A 4 17.10 -18.19 -14.94
C ILE A 4 17.38 -19.44 -15.78
N ASN A 5 18.38 -19.40 -16.65
CA ASN A 5 18.77 -20.58 -17.43
C ASN A 5 19.51 -21.66 -16.63
N LYS A 6 20.14 -21.30 -15.50
CA LYS A 6 20.81 -22.25 -14.60
C LYS A 6 19.87 -22.85 -13.55
N GLU A 7 19.00 -22.02 -13.02
CA GLU A 7 18.01 -22.39 -12.04
C GLU A 7 16.65 -22.53 -12.77
N LYS A 8 16.02 -23.66 -12.69
CA LYS A 8 14.68 -23.86 -13.29
C LYS A 8 13.64 -23.03 -12.55
N ALA A 9 13.50 -21.76 -12.90
CA ALA A 9 12.45 -20.90 -12.35
C ALA A 9 11.06 -21.43 -12.77
N SER A 10 10.17 -21.60 -11.82
CA SER A 10 8.83 -22.18 -12.02
C SER A 10 7.71 -21.19 -11.79
N HIS A 11 7.95 -20.10 -11.07
CA HIS A 11 6.95 -19.12 -10.68
C HIS A 11 7.52 -17.70 -10.79
N ILE A 12 6.70 -16.76 -11.24
CA ILE A 12 6.93 -15.32 -11.09
C ILE A 12 5.87 -14.81 -10.11
N LEU A 13 6.32 -14.34 -8.95
CA LEU A 13 5.45 -13.78 -7.92
C LEU A 13 5.51 -12.26 -7.99
N VAL A 14 4.37 -11.59 -8.15
CA VAL A 14 4.28 -10.12 -8.21
C VAL A 14 3.55 -9.62 -6.99
N THR A 15 4.18 -8.68 -6.27
CA THR A 15 3.61 -8.13 -5.03
C THR A 15 2.40 -7.26 -5.30
N HIS A 16 2.43 -6.41 -6.31
CA HIS A 16 1.35 -5.49 -6.67
C HIS A 16 1.52 -4.92 -8.09
N SER A 17 0.49 -4.25 -8.59
CA SER A 17 0.40 -3.83 -9.99
C SER A 17 0.95 -2.42 -10.28
N HIS A 18 2.06 -1.98 -9.64
CA HIS A 18 2.76 -0.76 -10.07
C HIS A 18 3.74 -1.02 -11.22
N LEU A 19 4.02 0.03 -12.01
CA LEU A 19 4.87 0.00 -13.20
C LEU A 19 6.35 -0.34 -12.94
N ASP A 20 6.81 -0.21 -11.73
CA ASP A 20 8.17 -0.61 -11.32
C ASP A 20 8.23 -2.04 -10.76
N HIS A 21 7.08 -2.73 -10.63
CA HIS A 21 6.99 -4.11 -10.14
C HIS A 21 6.47 -5.10 -11.20
N SER A 22 5.44 -4.75 -11.97
CA SER A 22 4.72 -5.70 -12.82
C SER A 22 5.24 -5.88 -14.26
N PRO A 23 5.74 -4.87 -15.00
CA PRO A 23 6.01 -5.02 -16.43
C PRO A 23 7.12 -6.03 -16.76
N LEU A 24 8.14 -6.15 -15.89
CA LEU A 24 9.21 -7.13 -16.12
C LEU A 24 8.68 -8.56 -16.04
N ALA A 25 7.68 -8.81 -15.19
CA ALA A 25 7.05 -10.13 -15.05
C ALA A 25 6.44 -10.61 -16.36
N ILE A 26 5.75 -9.74 -17.10
CA ILE A 26 5.14 -10.05 -18.41
C ILE A 26 6.20 -10.45 -19.40
N ARG A 27 7.32 -9.71 -19.45
CA ARG A 27 8.42 -10.03 -20.36
C ARG A 27 9.10 -11.35 -19.99
N MET A 28 9.35 -11.58 -18.70
CA MET A 28 9.96 -12.83 -18.21
C MET A 28 9.06 -14.03 -18.47
N SER A 29 7.76 -13.91 -18.21
CA SER A 29 6.78 -14.96 -18.49
C SER A 29 6.83 -15.39 -19.96
N ARG A 30 6.78 -14.43 -20.85
CA ARG A 30 6.87 -14.70 -22.30
C ARG A 30 8.20 -15.31 -22.73
N ASP A 31 9.34 -14.75 -22.25
CA ASP A 31 10.67 -15.15 -22.69
C ASP A 31 11.09 -16.53 -22.15
N PHE A 32 10.52 -16.97 -21.02
CA PHE A 32 10.91 -18.21 -20.33
C PHE A 32 9.75 -19.20 -20.12
N SER A 33 8.54 -18.86 -20.56
CA SER A 33 7.32 -19.67 -20.37
C SER A 33 7.05 -20.00 -18.90
N ILE A 34 7.24 -19.00 -18.02
CA ILE A 34 6.99 -19.11 -16.56
C ILE A 34 5.72 -18.35 -16.23
N PRO A 35 4.74 -18.98 -15.54
CA PRO A 35 3.50 -18.31 -15.20
C PRO A 35 3.67 -17.22 -14.12
N ILE A 36 2.81 -16.19 -14.22
CA ILE A 36 2.75 -15.06 -13.29
C ILE A 36 1.64 -15.32 -12.26
N PHE A 37 1.97 -15.13 -10.99
CA PHE A 37 1.07 -15.25 -9.86
C PHE A 37 1.00 -13.91 -9.11
N ALA A 38 -0.22 -13.41 -8.84
CA ALA A 38 -0.47 -12.20 -8.06
C ALA A 38 -1.87 -12.25 -7.43
N HIS A 39 -2.24 -11.23 -6.64
CA HIS A 39 -3.58 -11.17 -6.01
C HIS A 39 -4.74 -11.17 -7.01
N GLY A 40 -4.57 -10.59 -8.17
CA GLY A 40 -5.61 -10.47 -9.17
C GLY A 40 -5.90 -9.03 -9.57
N LYS A 41 -7.16 -8.74 -9.91
CA LYS A 41 -7.54 -7.40 -10.37
C LYS A 41 -7.67 -6.43 -9.21
N LEU A 42 -6.97 -5.31 -9.29
CA LEU A 42 -6.99 -4.23 -8.30
C LEU A 42 -8.42 -3.76 -7.97
N GLU A 43 -9.28 -3.63 -8.99
CA GLU A 43 -10.66 -3.16 -8.82
C GLU A 43 -11.49 -4.03 -7.85
N MET A 44 -11.22 -5.32 -7.83
CA MET A 44 -11.93 -6.26 -6.95
C MET A 44 -11.47 -6.12 -5.50
N ALA A 45 -10.20 -5.80 -5.29
CA ALA A 45 -9.56 -5.71 -3.98
C ALA A 45 -9.82 -4.39 -3.25
N ARG A 46 -10.20 -3.31 -3.97
CA ARG A 46 -10.48 -2.00 -3.34
C ARG A 46 -11.58 -2.09 -2.28
N SER A 47 -11.42 -1.32 -1.21
CA SER A 47 -12.44 -1.19 -0.16
C SER A 47 -13.74 -0.58 -0.70
N SER A 48 -14.84 -0.72 0.05
CA SER A 48 -16.15 -0.21 -0.36
C SER A 48 -16.16 1.31 -0.51
N ILE A 49 -15.44 2.04 0.34
CA ILE A 49 -15.36 3.50 0.24
C ILE A 49 -14.57 3.91 -1.02
N MET A 50 -13.46 3.24 -1.33
CA MET A 50 -12.67 3.53 -2.53
C MET A 50 -13.46 3.24 -3.81
N LYS A 51 -14.27 2.17 -3.84
CA LYS A 51 -15.20 1.90 -4.94
C LYS A 51 -16.27 3.00 -5.09
N LYS A 52 -16.83 3.49 -3.98
CA LYS A 52 -17.80 4.61 -4.01
C LYS A 52 -17.17 5.89 -4.54
N LEU A 53 -15.96 6.21 -4.12
CA LEU A 53 -15.23 7.40 -4.59
C LEU A 53 -14.96 7.34 -6.09
N LEU A 54 -14.53 6.21 -6.62
CA LEU A 54 -14.35 6.01 -8.07
C LEU A 54 -15.64 6.22 -8.86
N ASN A 55 -16.76 5.73 -8.33
CA ASN A 55 -18.06 5.84 -8.98
C ASN A 55 -18.68 7.24 -8.86
N SER A 56 -18.09 8.16 -8.11
CA SER A 56 -18.61 9.51 -7.90
C SER A 56 -18.34 10.47 -9.07
N ASN A 57 -17.62 10.05 -10.11
CA ASN A 57 -17.18 10.87 -11.24
C ASN A 57 -16.40 12.14 -10.83
N LEU A 58 -15.84 12.16 -9.63
CA LEU A 58 -14.97 13.24 -9.15
C LEU A 58 -13.52 12.94 -9.54
N ASP A 59 -12.80 13.98 -9.89
CA ASP A 59 -11.34 13.87 -9.97
C ASP A 59 -10.75 13.85 -8.54
N ILE A 60 -10.55 12.65 -8.04
CA ILE A 60 -9.94 12.43 -6.73
C ILE A 60 -8.44 12.12 -6.84
N GLY A 61 -7.86 12.19 -8.05
CA GLY A 61 -6.51 11.71 -8.35
C GLY A 61 -6.43 10.19 -8.29
N GLY A 62 -5.24 9.66 -8.10
CA GLY A 62 -4.99 8.22 -8.11
C GLY A 62 -4.35 7.76 -9.41
N PHE A 63 -4.18 6.45 -9.54
CA PHE A 63 -3.58 5.81 -10.72
C PHE A 63 -2.10 6.16 -10.94
N GLU A 64 -1.46 6.84 -9.99
CA GLU A 64 -0.05 7.19 -10.07
C GLU A 64 0.82 5.92 -10.10
N GLY A 65 1.48 5.68 -11.23
CA GLY A 65 2.34 4.52 -11.41
C GLY A 65 1.62 3.17 -11.55
N LEU A 66 0.30 3.15 -11.72
CA LEU A 66 -0.47 1.92 -11.88
C LEU A 66 -0.27 1.30 -13.26
N ASP A 67 0.03 0.00 -13.31
CA ASP A 67 -0.03 -0.83 -14.51
C ASP A 67 -1.48 -1.34 -14.72
N ALA A 68 -2.29 -0.53 -15.36
CA ALA A 68 -3.69 -0.85 -15.64
C ALA A 68 -3.87 -2.09 -16.55
N ASN A 69 -2.83 -2.50 -17.26
CA ASN A 69 -2.85 -3.65 -18.17
C ASN A 69 -2.33 -4.94 -17.52
N PHE A 70 -1.78 -4.86 -16.30
CA PHE A 70 -1.27 -6.04 -15.62
C PHE A 70 -2.36 -7.09 -15.41
N ARG A 71 -2.09 -8.31 -15.81
CA ARG A 71 -2.96 -9.49 -15.61
C ARG A 71 -2.08 -10.69 -15.30
N PRO A 72 -2.19 -11.27 -14.10
CA PRO A 72 -1.49 -12.51 -13.78
C PRO A 72 -2.18 -13.72 -14.44
N ASP A 73 -1.44 -14.81 -14.61
CA ASP A 73 -1.99 -16.08 -15.09
C ASP A 73 -2.79 -16.81 -13.99
N TYR A 74 -2.34 -16.67 -12.73
CA TYR A 74 -2.97 -17.29 -11.57
C TYR A 74 -3.19 -16.30 -10.43
N TYR A 75 -4.35 -16.35 -9.83
CA TYR A 75 -4.71 -15.52 -8.68
C TYR A 75 -4.30 -16.20 -7.38
N LEU A 76 -3.71 -15.42 -6.48
CA LEU A 76 -3.29 -15.84 -5.15
C LEU A 76 -4.25 -15.29 -4.09
N ASN A 77 -4.58 -16.12 -3.12
CA ASN A 77 -5.39 -15.77 -1.97
C ASN A 77 -4.53 -15.59 -0.72
N ASP A 78 -5.04 -14.83 0.24
CA ASP A 78 -4.43 -14.71 1.57
C ASP A 78 -4.25 -16.08 2.22
N HIS A 79 -3.12 -16.31 2.90
CA HIS A 79 -2.73 -17.57 3.53
C HIS A 79 -2.54 -18.77 2.59
N GLN A 80 -2.61 -18.58 1.29
CA GLN A 80 -2.26 -19.64 0.33
C GLN A 80 -0.78 -19.97 0.45
N VAL A 81 -0.45 -21.29 0.43
CA VAL A 81 0.94 -21.75 0.44
C VAL A 81 1.31 -22.30 -0.93
N ILE A 82 2.40 -21.80 -1.48
CA ILE A 82 3.02 -22.29 -2.71
C ILE A 82 4.21 -23.17 -2.30
N ASN A 83 4.18 -24.43 -2.68
CA ASN A 83 5.24 -25.38 -2.34
C ASN A 83 6.15 -25.66 -3.53
N GLY A 84 7.45 -25.64 -3.29
CA GLY A 84 8.47 -26.09 -4.21
C GLY A 84 9.32 -27.22 -3.61
N PHE A 85 10.43 -27.55 -4.27
CA PHE A 85 11.36 -28.51 -3.70
C PHE A 85 12.19 -27.86 -2.60
N ASN A 86 12.00 -28.28 -1.36
CA ASN A 86 12.66 -27.76 -0.15
C ASN A 86 12.39 -26.27 0.17
N TRP A 87 11.27 -25.71 -0.28
CA TRP A 87 10.82 -24.38 0.12
C TRP A 87 9.29 -24.28 0.10
N SER A 88 8.77 -23.43 0.96
CA SER A 88 7.36 -23.07 1.01
C SER A 88 7.21 -21.56 1.14
N ILE A 89 6.32 -20.97 0.35
CA ILE A 89 6.01 -19.54 0.39
C ILE A 89 4.56 -19.35 0.79
N GLU A 90 4.33 -18.69 1.93
CA GLU A 90 3.00 -18.24 2.33
C GLU A 90 2.70 -16.89 1.69
N VAL A 91 1.54 -16.77 1.08
CA VAL A 91 0.99 -15.53 0.55
C VAL A 91 0.31 -14.77 1.68
N VAL A 92 0.68 -13.50 1.86
CA VAL A 92 0.10 -12.63 2.89
C VAL A 92 -0.51 -11.43 2.19
N HIS A 93 -1.85 -11.33 2.13
CA HIS A 93 -2.53 -10.18 1.58
C HIS A 93 -2.41 -9.00 2.54
N THR A 94 -1.78 -7.93 2.06
CA THR A 94 -1.44 -6.73 2.83
C THR A 94 -1.86 -5.46 2.08
N PRO A 95 -3.19 -5.25 1.89
CA PRO A 95 -3.68 -4.06 1.19
C PRO A 95 -3.38 -2.78 1.98
N GLY A 96 -3.33 -1.66 1.27
CA GLY A 96 -3.14 -0.34 1.88
C GLY A 96 -2.29 0.60 1.03
N HIS A 97 -1.10 0.18 0.58
CA HIS A 97 -0.34 0.87 -0.46
C HIS A 97 -1.09 0.79 -1.80
N LEU A 98 -1.35 -0.43 -2.24
CA LEU A 98 -2.37 -0.79 -3.24
C LEU A 98 -3.30 -1.85 -2.65
N ALA A 99 -4.52 -1.94 -3.17
CA ALA A 99 -5.50 -2.91 -2.69
C ALA A 99 -5.14 -4.36 -3.05
N ASP A 100 -4.40 -4.59 -4.14
CA ASP A 100 -3.93 -5.90 -4.62
C ASP A 100 -2.58 -6.33 -4.02
N HIS A 101 -2.05 -5.58 -3.03
CA HIS A 101 -0.71 -5.81 -2.53
C HIS A 101 -0.59 -7.12 -1.75
N LEU A 102 0.44 -7.92 -2.10
CA LEU A 102 0.85 -9.15 -1.43
C LEU A 102 2.27 -9.02 -0.87
N CYS A 103 2.47 -9.62 0.30
CA CYS A 103 3.78 -10.03 0.77
C CYS A 103 3.94 -11.55 0.57
N PHE A 104 5.19 -12.01 0.51
CA PHE A 104 5.54 -13.42 0.36
C PHE A 104 6.51 -13.85 1.45
N SER A 105 6.07 -14.75 2.32
CA SER A 105 6.89 -15.27 3.42
C SER A 105 7.55 -16.60 3.03
N VAL A 106 8.87 -16.63 3.07
CA VAL A 106 9.65 -17.88 2.94
C VAL A 106 9.70 -18.54 4.32
N ILE A 107 8.83 -19.53 4.53
CA ILE A 107 8.52 -20.11 5.84
C ILE A 107 9.78 -20.65 6.53
N GLU A 108 10.62 -21.41 5.82
CA GLU A 108 11.81 -22.05 6.38
C GLU A 108 12.93 -21.07 6.73
N LYS A 109 12.83 -19.81 6.27
CA LYS A 109 13.84 -18.78 6.48
C LYS A 109 13.43 -17.67 7.44
N ASN A 110 12.14 -17.60 7.80
CA ASN A 110 11.54 -16.46 8.52
C ASN A 110 11.83 -15.11 7.84
N ILE A 111 11.77 -15.10 6.50
CA ILE A 111 11.99 -13.95 5.64
C ILE A 111 10.71 -13.60 4.93
N LEU A 112 10.35 -12.31 4.93
CA LEU A 112 9.19 -11.79 4.21
C LEU A 112 9.65 -10.83 3.09
N PHE A 113 9.26 -11.11 1.86
CA PHE A 113 9.28 -10.11 0.79
C PHE A 113 8.11 -9.16 0.99
N SER A 114 8.40 -7.94 1.46
CA SER A 114 7.36 -7.02 1.93
C SER A 114 6.82 -6.10 0.84
N GLY A 115 7.34 -6.17 -0.40
CA GLY A 115 6.98 -5.22 -1.44
C GLY A 115 7.05 -3.78 -0.92
N ASP A 116 5.98 -3.02 -1.15
CA ASP A 116 5.91 -1.61 -0.79
C ASP A 116 5.04 -1.30 0.43
N ILE A 117 4.48 -2.33 1.08
CA ILE A 117 3.78 -2.11 2.37
C ILE A 117 4.74 -1.69 3.48
N VAL A 118 5.97 -2.25 3.45
CA VAL A 118 7.08 -1.88 4.34
C VAL A 118 8.31 -1.65 3.47
N MET A 119 8.71 -0.39 3.30
CA MET A 119 9.91 0.01 2.56
C MET A 119 11.09 0.24 3.51
N GLY A 120 12.32 0.00 3.03
CA GLY A 120 13.53 0.03 3.87
C GLY A 120 14.11 1.43 4.15
N TRP A 121 13.45 2.52 3.78
CA TRP A 121 13.97 3.90 3.91
C TRP A 121 12.92 4.93 4.33
N THR A 122 11.65 4.73 4.02
CA THR A 122 10.57 5.66 4.36
C THR A 122 9.24 4.92 4.52
N SER A 123 8.20 5.63 4.94
CA SER A 123 6.83 5.11 4.89
C SER A 123 6.29 5.18 3.46
N THR A 124 5.51 4.18 3.06
CA THR A 124 4.91 4.09 1.73
C THR A 124 3.97 5.27 1.42
N LEU A 125 3.78 5.58 0.15
CA LEU A 125 2.70 6.46 -0.31
C LEU A 125 1.37 5.69 -0.27
N ILE A 126 0.33 6.34 0.22
CA ILE A 126 -1.05 5.82 0.19
C ILE A 126 -1.89 6.85 -0.55
N SER A 127 -2.24 6.54 -1.80
CA SER A 127 -2.98 7.45 -2.67
C SER A 127 -4.36 6.86 -3.02
N PRO A 128 -5.46 7.45 -2.50
CA PRO A 128 -6.79 7.06 -2.93
C PRO A 128 -7.01 7.34 -4.42
N PRO A 129 -7.79 6.49 -5.13
CA PRO A 129 -8.59 5.36 -4.64
C PRO A 129 -7.87 4.02 -4.65
N ASP A 130 -6.59 3.97 -5.01
CA ASP A 130 -5.82 2.74 -5.16
C ASP A 130 -5.26 2.26 -3.82
N GLY A 131 -4.88 3.21 -2.95
CA GLY A 131 -4.43 2.99 -1.58
C GLY A 131 -5.49 3.38 -0.53
N ASP A 132 -5.40 2.76 0.66
CA ASP A 132 -6.35 2.91 1.77
C ASP A 132 -5.63 2.84 3.12
N VAL A 133 -5.72 3.91 3.92
CA VAL A 133 -5.06 3.99 5.24
C VAL A 133 -5.67 3.00 6.24
N GLY A 134 -6.98 2.75 6.19
CA GLY A 134 -7.63 1.77 7.07
C GLY A 134 -7.11 0.36 6.80
N GLN A 135 -7.04 -0.03 5.51
CA GLN A 135 -6.43 -1.29 5.09
C GLN A 135 -4.94 -1.36 5.48
N TYR A 136 -4.21 -0.25 5.34
CA TYR A 136 -2.79 -0.19 5.72
C TYR A 136 -2.59 -0.46 7.20
N PHE A 137 -3.38 0.15 8.09
CA PHE A 137 -3.32 -0.13 9.54
C PHE A 137 -3.58 -1.61 9.83
N ASN A 138 -4.60 -2.21 9.22
CA ASN A 138 -4.91 -3.63 9.39
C ASN A 138 -3.75 -4.52 8.90
N SER A 139 -3.12 -4.15 7.78
CA SER A 139 -1.95 -4.85 7.25
C SER A 139 -0.74 -4.75 8.18
N LEU A 140 -0.47 -3.58 8.75
CA LEU A 140 0.59 -3.44 9.76
C LEU A 140 0.30 -4.28 11.01
N ASP A 141 -0.96 -4.36 11.47
CA ASP A 141 -1.35 -5.21 12.60
C ASP A 141 -1.16 -6.69 12.28
N LYS A 142 -1.52 -7.13 11.06
CA LYS A 142 -1.25 -8.48 10.59
C LYS A 142 0.26 -8.77 10.63
N LEU A 143 1.10 -7.86 10.13
CA LEU A 143 2.55 -8.00 10.10
C LEU A 143 3.18 -8.01 11.52
N LEU A 144 2.65 -7.25 12.48
CA LEU A 144 3.10 -7.26 13.87
C LEU A 144 2.88 -8.61 14.58
N ASN A 145 1.90 -9.37 14.14
CA ASN A 145 1.58 -10.69 14.69
C ASN A 145 2.33 -11.85 14.01
N ARG A 146 3.17 -11.56 13.00
CA ARG A 146 3.97 -12.57 12.30
C ARG A 146 5.30 -12.83 12.99
N SER A 147 5.90 -13.97 12.66
CA SER A 147 7.19 -14.41 13.17
C SER A 147 8.37 -14.09 12.25
N ASP A 148 8.11 -13.58 11.03
CA ASP A 148 9.18 -13.22 10.10
C ASP A 148 10.06 -12.10 10.69
N ASN A 149 11.36 -12.33 10.79
CA ASN A 149 12.29 -11.41 11.44
C ASN A 149 12.96 -10.42 10.49
N VAL A 150 13.15 -10.83 9.23
CA VAL A 150 13.80 -10.03 8.18
C VAL A 150 12.82 -9.74 7.08
N TYR A 151 12.68 -8.48 6.73
CA TYR A 151 11.88 -8.08 5.57
C TYR A 151 12.78 -7.61 4.42
N LEU A 152 12.45 -8.09 3.22
CA LEU A 152 13.08 -7.70 1.96
C LEU A 152 12.08 -6.83 1.19
N PRO A 153 12.23 -5.50 1.24
CA PRO A 153 11.29 -4.57 0.61
C PRO A 153 11.50 -4.46 -0.91
N GLY A 154 10.49 -3.92 -1.62
CA GLY A 154 10.64 -3.52 -3.01
C GLY A 154 11.64 -2.37 -3.17
N HIS A 155 11.68 -1.44 -2.20
CA HIS A 155 12.57 -0.29 -2.18
C HIS A 155 13.32 -0.14 -0.86
N GLY A 156 14.60 0.23 -0.95
CA GLY A 156 15.48 0.47 0.19
C GLY A 156 16.24 -0.78 0.65
N LEU A 157 16.86 -0.68 1.82
CA LEU A 157 17.63 -1.76 2.40
C LEU A 157 16.72 -2.78 3.11
N GLN A 158 17.24 -3.99 3.30
CA GLN A 158 16.58 -5.00 4.15
C GLN A 158 16.28 -4.43 5.55
N VAL A 159 15.17 -4.87 6.11
CA VAL A 159 14.76 -4.52 7.47
C VAL A 159 15.03 -5.71 8.37
N GLU A 160 15.99 -5.55 9.24
CA GLU A 160 16.33 -6.54 10.27
C GLU A 160 15.47 -6.47 11.50
N ASP A 161 15.12 -6.52 12.40
CA ASP A 161 14.12 -6.28 13.47
C ASP A 161 12.78 -5.77 12.89
N ALA A 162 12.20 -6.58 12.00
CA ALA A 162 11.00 -6.23 11.26
C ALA A 162 9.84 -5.79 12.17
N LYS A 163 9.62 -6.49 13.28
CA LYS A 163 8.55 -6.19 14.23
C LYS A 163 8.67 -4.77 14.81
N LYS A 164 9.87 -4.39 15.24
CA LYS A 164 10.15 -3.04 15.76
C LYS A 164 9.97 -1.98 14.68
N TYR A 165 10.41 -2.28 13.45
CA TYR A 165 10.29 -1.37 12.33
C TYR A 165 8.83 -1.14 11.94
N VAL A 166 8.02 -2.21 11.85
CA VAL A 166 6.56 -2.11 11.58
C VAL A 166 5.85 -1.32 12.68
N ALA A 167 6.20 -1.54 13.95
CA ALA A 167 5.67 -0.75 15.08
C ALA A 167 6.00 0.74 14.93
N LYS A 168 7.22 1.08 14.48
CA LYS A 168 7.63 2.46 14.21
C LYS A 168 6.82 3.07 13.06
N LEU A 169 6.59 2.33 11.97
CA LEU A 169 5.75 2.80 10.86
C LEU A 169 4.31 3.07 11.32
N LYS A 170 3.73 2.15 12.11
CA LYS A 170 2.37 2.33 12.66
C LYS A 170 2.30 3.57 13.54
N LYS A 171 3.27 3.75 14.45
CA LYS A 171 3.36 4.94 15.32
C LYS A 171 3.45 6.22 14.49
N HIS A 172 4.30 6.27 13.46
CA HIS A 172 4.42 7.41 12.56
C HIS A 172 3.08 7.77 11.90
N ARG A 173 2.28 6.78 11.47
CA ARG A 173 0.95 7.03 10.88
C ARG A 173 -0.04 7.57 11.90
N ILE A 174 -0.03 7.08 13.13
CA ILE A 174 -0.86 7.59 14.23
C ILE A 174 -0.46 9.04 14.57
N GLU A 175 0.82 9.35 14.62
CA GLU A 175 1.31 10.72 14.83
C GLU A 175 0.86 11.66 13.71
N ARG A 176 0.86 11.19 12.45
CA ARG A 176 0.32 11.93 11.31
C ARG A 176 -1.18 12.20 11.46
N GLU A 177 -1.97 11.21 11.84
CA GLU A 177 -3.39 11.38 12.12
C GLU A 177 -3.64 12.41 13.21
N ASN A 178 -2.87 12.38 14.30
CA ASN A 178 -2.97 13.35 15.38
C ASN A 178 -2.64 14.79 14.93
N GLN A 179 -1.65 14.98 14.03
CA GLN A 179 -1.34 16.28 13.45
C GLN A 179 -2.51 16.80 12.60
N ILE A 180 -3.11 15.95 11.76
CA ILE A 180 -4.29 16.29 10.96
C ILE A 180 -5.43 16.74 11.86
N LEU A 181 -5.76 15.95 12.89
CA LEU A 181 -6.83 16.28 13.85
C LEU A 181 -6.55 17.59 14.60
N SER A 182 -5.31 17.85 15.01
CA SER A 182 -4.94 19.09 15.67
C SER A 182 -5.18 20.33 14.80
N ILE A 183 -4.95 20.21 13.49
CA ILE A 183 -5.22 21.27 12.53
C ILE A 183 -6.73 21.48 12.34
N LEU A 184 -7.49 20.39 12.19
CA LEU A 184 -8.94 20.43 11.97
C LEU A 184 -9.73 20.91 13.18
N LYS A 185 -9.23 20.72 14.40
CA LYS A 185 -9.82 21.28 15.62
C LYS A 185 -9.81 22.81 15.69
N ILE A 186 -8.92 23.47 14.90
CA ILE A 186 -8.83 24.93 14.87
C ILE A 186 -9.84 25.50 13.88
N LYS A 187 -9.88 24.95 12.65
CA LYS A 187 -10.82 25.32 11.59
C LYS A 187 -10.81 24.28 10.46
N PRO A 188 -11.85 24.25 9.60
CA PRO A 188 -11.89 23.40 8.42
C PRO A 188 -10.74 23.67 7.45
N HIS A 189 -10.20 22.60 6.84
CA HIS A 189 -9.15 22.67 5.83
C HIS A 189 -9.33 21.55 4.79
N ASN A 190 -8.81 21.78 3.58
CA ASN A 190 -8.67 20.73 2.58
C ASN A 190 -7.36 19.95 2.74
N SER A 191 -7.20 18.86 1.98
CA SER A 191 -6.03 17.96 2.10
C SER A 191 -4.70 18.67 1.83
N TYR A 192 -4.65 19.55 0.82
CA TYR A 192 -3.44 20.29 0.48
C TYR A 192 -3.06 21.31 1.57
N GLN A 193 -4.03 22.06 2.09
CA GLN A 193 -3.81 23.02 3.16
C GLN A 193 -3.27 22.37 4.44
N ILE A 194 -3.74 21.15 4.75
CA ILE A 194 -3.23 20.37 5.87
C ILE A 194 -1.80 19.92 5.58
N ALA A 195 -1.54 19.38 4.39
CA ALA A 195 -0.21 18.94 3.99
C ALA A 195 0.82 20.07 4.01
N ASP A 196 0.46 21.24 3.50
CA ASP A 196 1.33 22.44 3.50
C ASP A 196 1.75 22.84 4.92
N LYS A 197 0.84 22.74 5.90
CA LYS A 197 1.17 22.97 7.31
C LYS A 197 2.08 21.92 7.92
N ILE A 198 1.85 20.64 7.59
CA ILE A 198 2.61 19.50 8.14
C ILE A 198 4.00 19.42 7.51
N TYR A 199 4.11 19.64 6.21
CA TYR A 199 5.35 19.58 5.43
C TYR A 199 5.95 20.96 5.15
N LYS A 200 5.73 21.90 6.05
CA LYS A 200 6.25 23.28 5.94
C LYS A 200 7.73 23.28 5.55
N ASN A 201 8.09 24.11 4.57
CA ASN A 201 9.44 24.26 4.02
C ASN A 201 9.96 23.06 3.19
N GLN A 202 9.11 22.08 2.86
CA GLN A 202 9.47 21.03 1.91
C GLN A 202 9.21 21.48 0.46
N PRO A 203 9.92 20.90 -0.54
CA PRO A 203 9.63 21.13 -1.95
C PRO A 203 8.18 20.77 -2.32
N GLN A 204 7.60 21.50 -3.29
CA GLN A 204 6.23 21.29 -3.75
C GLN A 204 5.86 19.82 -4.09
N PRO A 205 6.72 19.03 -4.76
CA PRO A 205 6.41 17.63 -5.02
C PRO A 205 6.20 16.81 -3.74
N ILE A 206 6.94 17.12 -2.66
CA ILE A 206 6.78 16.44 -1.35
C ILE A 206 5.47 16.86 -0.68
N ILE A 207 5.10 18.14 -0.77
CA ILE A 207 3.81 18.64 -0.24
C ILE A 207 2.66 17.97 -1.00
N TYR A 208 2.75 17.85 -2.33
CA TYR A 208 1.74 17.19 -3.14
C TYR A 208 1.59 15.71 -2.78
N ALA A 209 2.68 14.95 -2.74
CA ALA A 209 2.64 13.55 -2.28
C ALA A 209 2.11 13.43 -0.83
N GLY A 210 2.50 14.39 0.03
CA GLY A 210 1.96 14.50 1.38
C GLY A 210 0.46 14.75 1.42
N SER A 211 -0.09 15.55 0.49
CA SER A 211 -1.52 15.82 0.41
C SER A 211 -2.33 14.57 0.04
N ARG A 212 -1.77 13.67 -0.79
CA ARG A 212 -2.37 12.37 -1.10
C ARG A 212 -2.48 11.48 0.15
N ASN A 213 -1.38 11.39 0.92
CA ASN A 213 -1.40 10.69 2.22
C ASN A 213 -2.39 11.32 3.20
N VAL A 214 -2.45 12.65 3.29
CA VAL A 214 -3.42 13.37 4.13
C VAL A 214 -4.85 13.02 3.71
N PHE A 215 -5.15 13.06 2.41
CA PHE A 215 -6.48 12.72 1.90
C PHE A 215 -6.88 11.28 2.25
N ALA A 216 -5.95 10.32 2.17
CA ALA A 216 -6.18 8.95 2.61
C ALA A 216 -6.53 8.85 4.11
N HIS A 217 -5.84 9.63 4.97
CA HIS A 217 -6.20 9.73 6.39
C HIS A 217 -7.57 10.38 6.62
N LEU A 218 -7.91 11.44 5.85
CA LEU A 218 -9.20 12.10 5.95
C LEU A 218 -10.36 11.17 5.60
N ILE A 219 -10.22 10.35 4.55
CA ILE A 219 -11.22 9.33 4.21
C ILE A 219 -11.41 8.34 5.37
N ASN A 220 -10.33 7.82 5.95
CA ASN A 220 -10.40 6.89 7.07
C ASN A 220 -11.04 7.54 8.32
N LEU A 221 -10.74 8.80 8.60
CA LEU A 221 -11.36 9.55 9.69
C LEU A 221 -12.85 9.82 9.48
N LEU A 222 -13.28 10.04 8.22
CA LEU A 222 -14.71 10.14 7.85
C LEU A 222 -15.44 8.82 8.10
N GLU A 223 -14.89 7.68 7.68
CA GLU A 223 -15.49 6.36 7.94
C GLU A 223 -15.65 6.07 9.43
N ARG A 224 -14.74 6.57 10.25
CA ARG A 224 -14.78 6.45 11.71
C ARG A 224 -15.67 7.51 12.40
N ASN A 225 -16.31 8.40 11.63
CA ASN A 225 -17.14 9.51 12.16
C ASN A 225 -16.41 10.42 13.15
N VAL A 226 -15.12 10.69 12.91
CA VAL A 226 -14.29 11.61 13.70
C VAL A 226 -14.33 13.02 13.11
N ILE A 227 -14.48 13.11 11.79
CA ILE A 227 -14.60 14.35 11.02
C ILE A 227 -15.81 14.29 10.10
N CYS A 228 -16.23 15.43 9.56
CA CYS A 228 -17.20 15.51 8.48
C CYS A 228 -16.61 16.25 7.26
N CYS A 229 -17.26 16.12 6.11
CA CYS A 229 -16.96 16.85 4.89
C CYS A 229 -18.23 17.54 4.40
N HIS A 230 -18.12 18.82 4.09
CA HIS A 230 -19.23 19.61 3.55
C HIS A 230 -19.31 19.38 2.02
N GLY A 231 -20.19 18.52 1.58
CA GLY A 231 -20.39 18.16 0.17
C GLY A 231 -19.78 16.80 -0.19
N LEU A 232 -19.36 16.66 -1.45
CA LEU A 232 -18.77 15.42 -1.94
C LEU A 232 -17.35 15.22 -1.39
N ILE A 233 -16.97 13.97 -1.15
CA ILE A 233 -15.62 13.65 -0.65
C ILE A 233 -14.62 13.88 -1.79
N SER A 234 -13.84 14.96 -1.70
CA SER A 234 -12.84 15.37 -2.67
C SER A 234 -11.61 15.93 -1.93
N PRO A 235 -10.38 15.81 -2.46
CA PRO A 235 -9.18 16.37 -1.86
C PRO A 235 -9.24 17.91 -1.70
N ASP A 236 -10.06 18.61 -2.52
CA ASP A 236 -10.20 20.06 -2.52
C ASP A 236 -11.29 20.56 -1.57
N ASN A 237 -12.19 19.68 -1.12
CA ASN A 237 -13.23 20.07 -0.17
C ASN A 237 -12.69 20.17 1.25
N HIS A 238 -13.38 20.98 2.08
CA HIS A 238 -13.00 21.21 3.46
C HIS A 238 -13.55 20.11 4.36
N PHE A 239 -12.68 19.65 5.24
CA PHE A 239 -12.99 18.68 6.30
C PHE A 239 -12.99 19.39 7.64
N GLU A 240 -13.86 18.98 8.53
CA GLU A 240 -14.06 19.60 9.84
C GLU A 240 -14.12 18.54 10.93
N PHE A 241 -13.53 18.86 12.08
CA PHE A 241 -13.58 18.01 13.28
C PHE A 241 -14.98 18.03 13.88
N ILE A 242 -15.54 16.85 14.23
CA ILE A 242 -16.83 16.74 14.90
C ILE A 242 -16.64 16.93 16.39
N ASN A 243 -17.06 18.09 16.91
CA ASN A 243 -17.17 18.30 18.36
C ASN A 243 -18.37 17.50 18.87
N LYS A 244 -18.10 16.43 19.62
CA LYS A 244 -19.13 15.68 20.34
C LYS A 244 -19.46 16.33 21.66
#